data_5f18ef3313d64ba63453f9578ef9f27b
#
_entry.id   5f18ef3313d64ba63453f9578ef9f27b
#
_cell.length_a   1.000
_cell.length_b   1.000
_cell.length_c   1.000
_cell.angle_alpha   90.00
_cell.angle_beta   90.00
_cell.angle_gamma   90.00
#
_symmetry.space_group_name_H-M   'P 1'
#
loop_
_entity.id
_entity.type
_entity.pdbx_description
1 polymer ?
#
loop_
_entity_poly.entity_id
_entity_poly.type
_entity_poly.pdbx_seq_one_letter_code
_entity_poly.pdbx_strand_id
1 'polypeptide(L)'
;MKALVQRVAEASVTIDGEVVAEIGRGYLVLFGVTHGDTEAMADKLASRVVKLRIFEDENGKTNKSIEDVAGSVIVVSQFTLYADTDHGNRPGFSNAARPDLAIPLYERFVADLRAALGPDRVGTGRFGADMKVRLLNDGPFTVELSESSCM
;
A
#
# COMPACT_ATOMS: atom_id res chain seq x y z
N MET A 1 -6.69 3.91 9.20
CA MET A 1 -6.24 3.27 7.95
C MET A 1 -4.99 3.97 7.44
N LYS A 2 -3.99 3.19 7.06
CA LYS A 2 -2.71 3.74 6.59
C LYS A 2 -2.27 3.05 5.30
N ALA A 3 -1.68 3.83 4.40
CA ALA A 3 -0.97 3.33 3.24
C ALA A 3 0.44 3.91 3.26
N LEU A 4 1.44 3.06 3.43
CA LEU A 4 2.83 3.47 3.30
C LEU A 4 3.24 3.21 1.85
N VAL A 5 3.46 4.29 1.11
CA VAL A 5 3.73 4.26 -0.33
C VAL A 5 5.21 4.44 -0.56
N GLN A 6 5.83 3.47 -1.22
CA GLN A 6 7.22 3.56 -1.63
C GLN A 6 7.31 3.57 -3.15
N ARG A 7 7.91 4.62 -3.70
CA ARG A 7 8.17 4.69 -5.14
C ARG A 7 9.28 3.70 -5.49
N VAL A 8 9.03 2.85 -6.49
CA VAL A 8 9.95 1.77 -6.85
C VAL A 8 10.29 1.78 -8.33
N ALA A 9 11.51 1.35 -8.64
CA ALA A 9 11.91 1.00 -10.00
C ALA A 9 11.42 -0.42 -10.35
N GLU A 10 11.36 -1.29 -9.34
CA GLU A 10 10.83 -2.65 -9.46
C GLU A 10 10.46 -3.16 -8.06
N ALA A 11 9.54 -4.10 -8.01
CA ALA A 11 9.17 -4.78 -6.76
C ALA A 11 8.58 -6.16 -7.05
N SER A 12 8.66 -7.06 -6.07
CA SER A 12 8.07 -8.38 -6.18
C SER A 12 7.69 -8.92 -4.81
N VAL A 13 6.76 -9.86 -4.80
CA VAL A 13 6.34 -10.61 -3.61
C VAL A 13 6.51 -12.10 -3.91
N THR A 14 7.18 -12.80 -3.01
CA THR A 14 7.42 -14.24 -3.11
C THR A 14 6.79 -14.92 -1.90
N ILE A 15 6.02 -15.99 -2.14
CA ILE A 15 5.40 -16.82 -1.12
C ILE A 15 5.79 -18.27 -1.41
N ASP A 16 6.36 -18.95 -0.42
CA ASP A 16 6.79 -20.36 -0.55
C ASP A 16 7.69 -20.59 -1.77
N GLY A 17 8.61 -19.65 -2.02
CA GLY A 17 9.55 -19.75 -3.14
C GLY A 17 8.98 -19.40 -4.50
N GLU A 18 7.70 -19.03 -4.58
CA GLU A 18 7.03 -18.66 -5.82
C GLU A 18 6.74 -17.17 -5.87
N VAL A 19 7.09 -16.51 -6.98
CA VAL A 19 6.76 -15.09 -7.20
C VAL A 19 5.29 -14.98 -7.53
N VAL A 20 4.52 -14.35 -6.65
CA VAL A 20 3.06 -14.19 -6.82
C VAL A 20 2.68 -12.82 -7.39
N ALA A 21 3.56 -11.84 -7.31
CA ALA A 21 3.37 -10.52 -7.91
C ALA A 21 4.72 -9.91 -8.26
N GLU A 22 4.78 -9.23 -9.38
CA GLU A 22 5.99 -8.56 -9.85
C GLU A 22 5.62 -7.35 -10.69
N ILE A 23 6.29 -6.23 -10.44
CA ILE A 23 6.07 -4.99 -11.18
C ILE A 23 7.40 -4.33 -11.53
N GLY A 24 7.37 -3.48 -12.56
CA GLY A 24 8.42 -2.51 -12.82
C GLY A 24 8.18 -1.22 -12.07
N ARG A 25 8.28 -0.09 -12.74
CA ARG A 25 8.10 1.24 -12.17
C ARG A 25 6.71 1.41 -11.54
N GLY A 26 6.67 1.98 -10.36
CA GLY A 26 5.41 2.26 -9.70
C GLY A 26 5.54 2.38 -8.19
N TYR A 27 4.62 1.74 -7.47
CA TYR A 27 4.58 1.76 -6.01
C TYR A 27 4.56 0.36 -5.41
N LEU A 28 5.28 0.21 -4.30
CA LEU A 28 4.97 -0.80 -3.30
C LEU A 28 4.18 -0.10 -2.20
N VAL A 29 2.97 -0.58 -1.92
CA VAL A 29 2.10 -0.02 -0.89
C VAL A 29 1.91 -1.03 0.22
N LEU A 30 2.29 -0.66 1.44
CA LEU A 30 1.96 -1.39 2.65
C LEU A 30 0.67 -0.81 3.21
N PHE A 31 -0.33 -1.65 3.45
CA PHE A 31 -1.66 -1.22 3.81
C PHE A 31 -2.07 -1.79 5.18
N GLY A 32 -2.49 -0.91 6.08
CA GLY A 32 -2.91 -1.29 7.42
C GLY A 32 -4.28 -0.75 7.78
N VAL A 33 -5.02 -1.53 8.56
CA VAL A 33 -6.38 -1.20 9.01
C VAL A 33 -6.41 -1.18 10.53
N THR A 34 -7.10 -0.20 11.10
CA THR A 34 -7.34 -0.13 12.55
C THR A 34 -8.84 -0.22 12.85
N HIS A 35 -9.16 -0.33 14.13
CA HIS A 35 -10.55 -0.40 14.59
C HIS A 35 -11.34 0.83 14.16
N GLY A 36 -12.57 0.63 13.71
CA GLY A 36 -13.44 1.72 13.29
C GLY A 36 -13.25 2.21 11.87
N ASP A 37 -12.31 1.65 11.12
CA ASP A 37 -12.11 2.00 9.72
C ASP A 37 -13.30 1.55 8.87
N THR A 38 -13.59 2.30 7.80
CA THR A 38 -14.77 2.11 6.96
C THR A 38 -14.42 1.97 5.48
N GLU A 39 -15.39 1.50 4.70
CA GLU A 39 -15.24 1.40 3.24
C GLU A 39 -15.01 2.78 2.60
N ALA A 40 -15.70 3.82 3.09
CA ALA A 40 -15.50 5.17 2.59
C ALA A 40 -14.06 5.66 2.78
N MET A 41 -13.44 5.29 3.89
CA MET A 41 -12.03 5.61 4.15
C MET A 41 -11.11 4.87 3.18
N ALA A 42 -11.40 3.60 2.89
CA ALA A 42 -10.63 2.82 1.90
C ALA A 42 -10.72 3.47 0.51
N ASP A 43 -11.92 3.85 0.09
CA ASP A 43 -12.14 4.52 -1.19
C ASP A 43 -11.36 5.84 -1.29
N LYS A 44 -11.41 6.64 -0.24
CA LYS A 44 -10.69 7.91 -0.18
C LYS A 44 -9.18 7.71 -0.21
N LEU A 45 -8.69 6.75 0.55
CA LEU A 45 -7.26 6.47 0.59
C LEU A 45 -6.75 5.97 -0.77
N ALA A 46 -7.48 5.08 -1.42
CA ALA A 46 -7.14 4.62 -2.77
C ALA A 46 -7.07 5.78 -3.77
N SER A 47 -8.06 6.68 -3.72
CA SER A 47 -8.07 7.87 -4.57
C SER A 47 -6.83 8.74 -4.32
N ARG A 48 -6.44 8.93 -3.06
CA ARG A 48 -5.26 9.71 -2.71
C ARG A 48 -3.97 9.08 -3.21
N VAL A 49 -3.87 7.75 -3.15
CA VAL A 49 -2.70 7.02 -3.68
C VAL A 49 -2.58 7.23 -5.19
N VAL A 50 -3.70 7.12 -5.91
CA VAL A 50 -3.72 7.29 -7.38
C VAL A 50 -3.36 8.72 -7.77
N LYS A 51 -3.82 9.71 -7.03
CA LYS A 51 -3.60 11.13 -7.32
C LYS A 51 -2.28 11.68 -6.81
N LEU A 52 -1.54 10.92 -6.04
CA LEU A 52 -0.27 11.34 -5.48
C LEU A 52 0.73 11.66 -6.61
N ARG A 53 1.37 12.82 -6.53
CA ARG A 53 2.22 13.34 -7.60
C ARG A 53 3.68 13.30 -7.18
N ILE A 54 4.28 12.10 -7.21
CA ILE A 54 5.64 11.89 -6.71
C ILE A 54 6.58 11.31 -7.77
N PHE A 55 6.18 11.28 -9.04
CA PHE A 55 7.09 10.93 -10.13
C PHE A 55 7.63 12.19 -10.78
N GLU A 56 8.88 12.12 -11.24
CA GLU A 56 9.52 13.27 -11.86
C GLU A 56 8.94 13.58 -13.24
N ASP A 57 8.79 14.88 -13.54
CA ASP A 57 8.42 15.36 -14.86
C ASP A 57 9.67 15.59 -15.73
N GLU A 58 9.48 16.18 -16.92
CA GLU A 58 10.55 16.46 -17.87
C GLU A 58 11.60 17.43 -17.32
N ASN A 59 11.24 18.19 -16.29
CA ASN A 59 12.13 19.16 -15.65
C ASN A 59 12.79 18.61 -14.38
N GLY A 60 12.61 17.33 -14.11
CA GLY A 60 13.14 16.68 -12.90
C GLY A 60 12.40 17.06 -11.62
N LYS A 61 11.21 17.66 -11.73
CA LYS A 61 10.40 18.04 -10.56
C LYS A 61 9.40 16.94 -10.22
N THR A 62 9.19 16.72 -8.94
CA THR A 62 8.19 15.82 -8.40
C THR A 62 6.80 16.35 -8.73
N ASN A 63 6.14 15.82 -9.74
CA ASN A 63 4.94 16.41 -10.32
C ASN A 63 3.95 15.42 -10.92
N LYS A 64 4.39 14.29 -11.43
CA LYS A 64 3.51 13.33 -12.13
C LYS A 64 2.93 12.29 -11.20
N SER A 65 1.70 11.87 -11.49
CA SER A 65 1.03 10.77 -10.80
C SER A 65 1.44 9.42 -11.39
N ILE A 66 1.02 8.34 -10.72
CA ILE A 66 1.26 6.98 -11.23
C ILE A 66 0.55 6.73 -12.56
N GLU A 67 -0.63 7.33 -12.79
CA GLU A 67 -1.32 7.25 -14.07
C GLU A 67 -0.51 7.92 -15.18
N ASP A 68 0.05 9.09 -14.89
CA ASP A 68 0.84 9.85 -15.87
C ASP A 68 2.05 9.06 -16.40
N VAL A 69 2.64 8.23 -15.54
CA VAL A 69 3.82 7.44 -15.91
C VAL A 69 3.48 6.00 -16.26
N ALA A 70 2.20 5.66 -16.31
CA ALA A 70 1.72 4.31 -16.59
C ALA A 70 2.34 3.26 -15.67
N GLY A 71 2.49 3.59 -14.39
CA GLY A 71 3.09 2.72 -13.39
C GLY A 71 2.15 1.65 -12.88
N SER A 72 2.72 0.70 -12.15
CA SER A 72 2.01 -0.42 -11.53
C SER A 72 2.15 -0.38 -10.01
N VAL A 73 1.29 -1.08 -9.31
CA VAL A 73 1.26 -1.11 -7.85
C VAL A 73 1.25 -2.55 -7.36
N ILE A 74 2.01 -2.83 -6.30
CA ILE A 74 1.79 -4.02 -5.48
C ILE A 74 1.26 -3.55 -4.13
N VAL A 75 0.17 -4.15 -3.68
CA VAL A 75 -0.41 -3.87 -2.36
C VAL A 75 -0.18 -5.06 -1.45
N VAL A 76 0.45 -4.81 -0.32
CA VAL A 76 0.74 -5.83 0.71
C VAL A 76 0.05 -5.41 1.99
N SER A 77 -0.74 -6.31 2.59
CA SER A 77 -1.33 -6.07 3.90
C SER A 77 -0.23 -6.07 4.96
N GLN A 78 -0.26 -5.08 5.86
CA GLN A 78 0.78 -4.88 6.87
C GLN A 78 0.14 -4.39 8.17
N PHE A 79 -0.35 -5.31 9.01
CA PHE A 79 -0.99 -4.95 10.28
C PHE A 79 0.00 -4.25 11.24
N THR A 80 1.29 -4.52 11.10
CA THR A 80 2.33 -3.92 11.95
C THR A 80 2.49 -2.41 11.78
N LEU A 81 1.83 -1.81 10.79
CA LEU A 81 1.74 -0.35 10.70
C LEU A 81 1.01 0.25 11.90
N TYR A 82 0.22 -0.56 12.61
CA TYR A 82 -0.49 -0.19 13.84
C TYR A 82 0.14 -0.79 15.09
N ALA A 83 1.42 -1.14 15.02
CA ALA A 83 2.14 -1.60 16.20
C ALA A 83 2.22 -0.49 17.26
N ASP A 84 1.95 -0.86 18.52
CA ASP A 84 2.17 0.01 19.66
C ASP A 84 3.58 -0.28 20.20
N THR A 85 4.44 0.70 20.15
CA THR A 85 5.84 0.59 20.59
C THR A 85 6.10 1.47 21.83
N ASP A 86 5.06 1.97 22.48
CA ASP A 86 5.18 2.90 23.60
C ASP A 86 5.50 2.21 24.93
N HIS A 87 5.35 0.89 25.00
CA HIS A 87 5.48 0.13 26.24
C HIS A 87 6.48 -1.01 26.08
N GLY A 88 7.74 -0.75 26.44
CA GLY A 88 8.80 -1.77 26.39
C GLY A 88 9.29 -2.03 24.96
N ASN A 89 9.97 -3.17 24.78
CA ASN A 89 10.63 -3.51 23.52
C ASN A 89 9.86 -4.48 22.64
N ARG A 90 8.75 -5.02 23.15
CA ARG A 90 7.86 -5.86 22.35
C ARG A 90 6.75 -5.00 21.77
N PRO A 91 6.61 -4.95 20.45
CA PRO A 91 5.48 -4.21 19.87
C PRO A 91 4.17 -4.93 20.20
N GLY A 92 3.15 -4.15 20.56
CA GLY A 92 1.80 -4.64 20.73
C GLY A 92 0.99 -4.43 19.46
N PHE A 93 0.00 -5.29 19.22
CA PHE A 93 -0.79 -5.22 17.98
C PHE A 93 -2.29 -5.05 18.23
N SER A 94 -2.66 -4.61 19.45
CA SER A 94 -4.07 -4.41 19.81
C SER A 94 -4.75 -3.30 19.00
N ASN A 95 -3.98 -2.39 18.41
CA ASN A 95 -4.52 -1.32 17.56
C ASN A 95 -4.77 -1.76 16.11
N ALA A 96 -4.27 -2.91 15.71
CA ALA A 96 -4.54 -3.46 14.39
C ALA A 96 -5.91 -4.12 14.37
N ALA A 97 -6.68 -3.87 13.31
CA ALA A 97 -7.98 -4.52 13.13
C ALA A 97 -7.80 -6.03 12.93
N ARG A 98 -8.79 -6.79 13.39
CA ARG A 98 -8.84 -8.24 13.18
C ARG A 98 -9.14 -8.54 11.70
N PRO A 99 -8.82 -9.76 11.23
CA PRO A 99 -9.04 -10.14 9.84
C PRO A 99 -10.48 -9.96 9.34
N ASP A 100 -11.49 -10.13 10.20
CA ASP A 100 -12.89 -9.96 9.82
C ASP A 100 -13.24 -8.53 9.37
N LEU A 101 -12.51 -7.52 9.85
CA LEU A 101 -12.60 -6.15 9.36
C LEU A 101 -11.52 -5.84 8.32
N ALA A 102 -10.30 -6.28 8.56
CA ALA A 102 -9.15 -5.91 7.74
C ALA A 102 -9.21 -6.49 6.32
N ILE A 103 -9.64 -7.75 6.16
CA ILE A 103 -9.68 -8.40 4.85
C ILE A 103 -10.67 -7.70 3.89
N PRO A 104 -11.93 -7.44 4.26
CA PRO A 104 -12.85 -6.74 3.37
C PRO A 104 -12.36 -5.35 2.97
N LEU A 105 -11.74 -4.61 3.88
CA LEU A 105 -11.23 -3.27 3.59
C LEU A 105 -9.99 -3.32 2.70
N TYR A 106 -9.13 -4.30 2.91
CA TYR A 106 -7.99 -4.56 2.03
C TYR A 106 -8.46 -4.87 0.60
N GLU A 107 -9.44 -5.76 0.47
CA GLU A 107 -10.00 -6.12 -0.83
C GLU A 107 -10.66 -4.93 -1.50
N ARG A 108 -11.36 -4.08 -0.75
CA ARG A 108 -11.98 -2.85 -1.26
C ARG A 108 -10.94 -1.88 -1.79
N PHE A 109 -9.90 -1.66 -1.03
CA PHE A 109 -8.79 -0.78 -1.42
C PHE A 109 -8.14 -1.27 -2.72
N VAL A 110 -7.86 -2.56 -2.83
CA VAL A 110 -7.30 -3.17 -4.03
C VAL A 110 -8.25 -3.02 -5.22
N ALA A 111 -9.54 -3.28 -5.01
CA ALA A 111 -10.56 -3.14 -6.08
C ALA A 111 -10.63 -1.71 -6.60
N ASP A 112 -10.55 -0.71 -5.71
CA ASP A 112 -10.55 0.70 -6.09
C ASP A 112 -9.31 1.05 -6.94
N LEU A 113 -8.13 0.54 -6.57
CA LEU A 113 -6.92 0.74 -7.35
C LEU A 113 -7.03 0.09 -8.74
N ARG A 114 -7.58 -1.11 -8.80
CA ARG A 114 -7.80 -1.82 -10.08
C ARG A 114 -8.79 -1.07 -10.97
N ALA A 115 -9.84 -0.50 -10.39
CA ALA A 115 -10.80 0.32 -11.15
C ALA A 115 -10.13 1.55 -11.75
N ALA A 116 -9.20 2.16 -11.03
CA ALA A 116 -8.54 3.39 -11.47
C ALA A 116 -7.39 3.12 -12.47
N LEU A 117 -6.59 2.08 -12.23
CA LEU A 117 -5.35 1.84 -12.97
C LEU A 117 -5.44 0.69 -13.98
N GLY A 118 -6.45 -0.14 -13.86
CA GLY A 118 -6.58 -1.39 -14.62
C GLY A 118 -6.10 -2.60 -13.82
N PRO A 119 -6.78 -3.75 -13.95
CA PRO A 119 -6.46 -4.94 -13.15
C PRO A 119 -5.05 -5.49 -13.39
N ASP A 120 -4.49 -5.29 -14.58
CA ASP A 120 -3.15 -5.80 -14.91
C ASP A 120 -2.03 -4.98 -14.28
N ARG A 121 -2.35 -3.81 -13.73
CA ARG A 121 -1.38 -2.92 -13.11
C ARG A 121 -1.36 -3.00 -11.58
N VAL A 122 -2.20 -3.83 -10.99
CA VAL A 122 -2.29 -3.95 -9.54
C VAL A 122 -2.09 -5.40 -9.15
N GLY A 123 -0.95 -5.68 -8.53
CA GLY A 123 -0.63 -6.97 -7.97
C GLY A 123 -0.85 -6.99 -6.47
N THR A 124 -0.98 -8.16 -5.90
CA THR A 124 -1.16 -8.36 -4.45
C THR A 124 -0.35 -9.54 -3.97
N GLY A 125 -0.04 -9.54 -2.65
CA GLY A 125 0.33 -10.75 -1.97
C GLY A 125 -0.91 -11.53 -1.53
N ARG A 126 -0.78 -12.28 -0.44
CA ARG A 126 -1.90 -12.98 0.20
C ARG A 126 -1.99 -12.53 1.65
N PHE A 127 -3.19 -12.17 2.08
CA PHE A 127 -3.41 -11.73 3.45
C PHE A 127 -2.99 -12.81 4.44
N GLY A 128 -2.15 -12.43 5.41
CA GLY A 128 -1.70 -13.32 6.48
C GLY A 128 -0.59 -14.29 6.09
N ALA A 129 -0.15 -14.33 4.84
CA ALA A 129 0.93 -15.21 4.41
C ALA A 129 2.31 -14.67 4.83
N ASP A 130 3.29 -15.57 4.94
CA ASP A 130 4.68 -15.17 5.04
C ASP A 130 5.15 -14.75 3.65
N MET A 131 5.38 -13.46 3.47
CA MET A 131 5.74 -12.87 2.19
C MET A 131 7.16 -12.32 2.23
N LYS A 132 7.95 -12.67 1.21
CA LYS A 132 9.25 -12.03 0.98
C LYS A 132 9.02 -10.89 0.00
N VAL A 133 9.10 -9.68 0.49
CA VAL A 133 8.83 -8.47 -0.30
C VAL A 133 10.16 -7.85 -0.72
N ARG A 134 10.39 -7.85 -2.02
CA ARG A 134 11.60 -7.25 -2.60
C ARG A 134 11.21 -5.99 -3.34
N LEU A 135 12.01 -4.94 -3.16
CA LEU A 135 11.76 -3.68 -3.86
C LEU A 135 13.08 -2.92 -4.05
N LEU A 136 13.10 -2.11 -5.08
CA LEU A 136 14.15 -1.12 -5.29
C LEU A 136 13.51 0.25 -5.13
N ASN A 137 13.67 0.85 -3.94
CA ASN A 137 13.10 2.15 -3.64
C ASN A 137 13.84 3.21 -4.46
N ASP A 138 13.08 3.89 -5.31
CA ASP A 138 13.61 4.86 -6.26
C ASP A 138 13.58 6.25 -5.66
N GLY A 139 14.78 6.75 -5.30
CA GLY A 139 14.87 8.07 -4.74
C GLY A 139 15.89 8.23 -3.61
N PRO A 140 15.75 7.68 -2.40
CA PRO A 140 14.57 6.99 -1.87
C PRO A 140 13.36 7.92 -1.75
N PHE A 141 12.18 7.36 -1.86
CA PHE A 141 10.94 8.13 -1.76
C PHE A 141 9.86 7.28 -1.09
N THR A 142 9.47 7.66 0.12
CA THR A 142 8.53 6.93 0.96
C THR A 142 7.60 7.92 1.63
N VAL A 143 6.30 7.74 1.46
CA VAL A 143 5.26 8.63 1.96
C VAL A 143 4.18 7.82 2.68
N GLU A 144 3.79 8.25 3.87
CA GLU A 144 2.67 7.67 4.58
C GLU A 144 1.42 8.52 4.37
N LEU A 145 0.36 7.87 3.90
CA LEU A 145 -0.98 8.47 3.82
C LEU A 145 -1.86 7.80 4.86
N SER A 146 -2.70 8.56 5.53
CA SER A 146 -3.62 8.00 6.51
C SER A 146 -5.01 8.63 6.41
N GLU A 147 -6.03 7.84 6.74
CA GLU A 147 -7.39 8.28 6.91
C GLU A 147 -7.86 7.86 8.31
N SER A 148 -8.65 8.70 8.93
CA SER A 148 -9.13 8.49 10.30
C SER A 148 -10.60 8.87 10.38
N SER A 149 -11.34 8.15 11.25
CA SER A 149 -12.71 8.49 11.56
C SER A 149 -12.82 9.69 12.51
N CYS A 150 -11.71 10.08 13.14
CA CYS A 150 -11.68 11.29 13.97
C CYS A 150 -11.69 12.53 13.10
N MET A 151 -12.61 13.41 13.39
CA MET A 151 -12.75 14.69 12.71
C MET A 151 -12.17 15.79 13.57
#